data_05933bf1bd91d8dcd85a8168bb9a5baf
#
_entry.id   05933bf1bd91d8dcd85a8168bb9a5baf
#
_cell.length_a   1.000
_cell.length_b   1.000
_cell.length_c   1.000
_cell.angle_alpha   90.00
_cell.angle_beta   90.00
_cell.angle_gamma   90.00
#
_symmetry.space_group_name_H-M   'P 1'
#
loop_
_entity.id
_entity.type
_entity.pdbx_description
1 polymer ?
#
loop_
_entity_poly.entity_id
_entity_poly.type
_entity_poly.pdbx_seq_one_letter_code
_entity_poly.pdbx_strand_id
1 'polypeptide(L)'
;MKTFFLVFYGFQEYNGISKKIRYQADALRLCGADVRTCHYEVGNDGSRKWMIDEDVLADLGKGIPAKIKKRLSFAPILQYVRREGIQCVYIRSYHNANPFTIHFVRMLKKQGVRVLLEIPTYPYDHEYSSGMEKVQLYTDKLFRHAFCRYVDFIVTFSSDDRIFGRPTIRISNGIDFARIPLRSLRHGTSKELHLIGVAEIHFWHGFDRLLKGLGAYYGNNPEYKVYFHLIGKPSGRREEKDITTLIRRYCLQPFVTLYGAKHGEELDALFNRADFAIGSLARHRSGIYCRY
;
A
#
# COMPACT_ATOMS: atom_id res chain seq x y z
N MET A 1 -17.65 -16.85 9.84
CA MET A 1 -17.98 -16.56 8.42
C MET A 1 -16.77 -16.88 7.57
N LYS A 2 -16.93 -17.76 6.56
CA LYS A 2 -15.86 -18.10 5.62
C LYS A 2 -15.64 -16.94 4.65
N THR A 3 -14.48 -16.34 4.70
CA THR A 3 -14.10 -15.11 3.97
C THR A 3 -12.89 -15.37 3.08
N PHE A 4 -12.96 -14.88 1.85
CA PHE A 4 -11.90 -14.97 0.86
C PHE A 4 -11.37 -13.57 0.57
N PHE A 5 -10.11 -13.30 0.95
CA PHE A 5 -9.48 -12.01 0.76
C PHE A 5 -8.66 -12.03 -0.54
N LEU A 6 -9.15 -11.35 -1.57
CA LEU A 6 -8.55 -11.34 -2.92
C LEU A 6 -7.66 -10.11 -3.13
N VAL A 7 -6.40 -10.38 -3.48
CA VAL A 7 -5.38 -9.36 -3.77
C VAL A 7 -4.77 -9.63 -5.15
N PHE A 8 -4.66 -8.60 -5.99
CA PHE A 8 -4.19 -8.74 -7.37
C PHE A 8 -2.68 -8.62 -7.56
N TYR A 9 -1.90 -8.59 -6.50
CA TYR A 9 -0.44 -8.52 -6.51
C TYR A 9 0.16 -9.43 -5.44
N GLY A 10 1.47 -9.69 -5.55
CA GLY A 10 2.18 -10.56 -4.63
C GLY A 10 2.53 -9.88 -3.32
N PHE A 11 2.76 -10.70 -2.32
CA PHE A 11 3.27 -10.24 -1.03
C PHE A 11 4.79 -10.11 -1.07
N GLN A 12 5.29 -9.01 -0.50
CA GLN A 12 6.71 -8.75 -0.35
C GLN A 12 6.96 -8.33 1.10
N GLU A 13 7.93 -8.95 1.77
CA GLU A 13 8.18 -8.71 3.20
C GLU A 13 8.55 -7.27 3.54
N TYR A 14 9.26 -6.62 2.64
CA TYR A 14 9.68 -5.22 2.79
C TYR A 14 8.62 -4.19 2.38
N ASN A 15 7.48 -4.64 1.85
CA ASN A 15 6.43 -3.74 1.37
C ASN A 15 5.38 -3.48 2.45
N GLY A 16 5.23 -2.23 2.87
CA GLY A 16 4.26 -1.82 3.89
C GLY A 16 2.80 -2.16 3.54
N ILE A 17 2.45 -2.16 2.24
CA ILE A 17 1.10 -2.55 1.79
C ILE A 17 0.88 -4.04 2.02
N SER A 18 1.88 -4.88 1.75
CA SER A 18 1.81 -6.33 2.00
C SER A 18 1.64 -6.64 3.49
N LYS A 19 2.40 -5.96 4.36
CA LYS A 19 2.24 -6.06 5.82
C LYS A 19 0.83 -5.64 6.26
N LYS A 20 0.33 -4.51 5.74
CA LYS A 20 -1.02 -4.03 6.06
C LYS A 20 -2.09 -5.06 5.69
N ILE A 21 -2.01 -5.69 4.52
CA ILE A 21 -2.99 -6.69 4.09
C ILE A 21 -2.95 -7.93 4.98
N ARG A 22 -1.75 -8.39 5.35
CA ARG A 22 -1.61 -9.51 6.30
C ARG A 22 -2.26 -9.16 7.63
N TYR A 23 -1.99 -7.98 8.19
CA TYR A 23 -2.60 -7.53 9.45
C TYR A 23 -4.12 -7.37 9.34
N GLN A 24 -4.65 -6.94 8.19
CA GLN A 24 -6.10 -6.91 7.96
C GLN A 24 -6.71 -8.32 7.96
N ALA A 25 -6.06 -9.28 7.29
CA ALA A 25 -6.53 -10.67 7.29
C ALA A 25 -6.45 -11.28 8.70
N ASP A 26 -5.37 -11.02 9.45
CA ASP A 26 -5.22 -11.47 10.82
C ASP A 26 -6.27 -10.84 11.75
N ALA A 27 -6.54 -9.55 11.61
CA ALA A 27 -7.58 -8.85 12.37
C ALA A 27 -8.98 -9.44 12.12
N LEU A 28 -9.29 -9.78 10.87
CA LEU A 28 -10.55 -10.45 10.53
C LEU A 28 -10.62 -11.85 11.18
N ARG A 29 -9.51 -12.60 11.24
CA ARG A 29 -9.42 -13.89 11.94
C ARG A 29 -9.66 -13.73 13.44
N LEU A 30 -9.05 -12.72 14.06
CA LEU A 30 -9.28 -12.39 15.48
C LEU A 30 -10.74 -12.02 15.78
N CYS A 31 -11.44 -11.43 14.80
CA CYS A 31 -12.88 -11.18 14.88
C CYS A 31 -13.74 -12.41 14.59
N GLY A 32 -13.17 -13.62 14.51
CA GLY A 32 -13.90 -14.89 14.32
C GLY A 32 -14.25 -15.22 12.86
N ALA A 33 -13.64 -14.54 11.88
CA ALA A 33 -13.78 -14.93 10.47
C ALA A 33 -12.75 -16.03 10.12
N ASP A 34 -13.19 -17.03 9.35
CA ASP A 34 -12.28 -17.98 8.70
C ASP A 34 -11.80 -17.36 7.39
N VAL A 35 -10.59 -16.79 7.40
CA VAL A 35 -10.06 -15.99 6.28
C VAL A 35 -8.99 -16.76 5.52
N ARG A 36 -9.23 -16.95 4.21
CA ARG A 36 -8.25 -17.41 3.23
C ARG A 36 -7.81 -16.26 2.36
N THR A 37 -6.51 -16.09 2.18
CA THR A 37 -5.96 -14.98 1.39
C THR A 37 -5.53 -15.48 0.02
N CYS A 38 -6.12 -14.92 -1.04
CA CYS A 38 -5.72 -15.21 -2.41
C CYS A 38 -4.89 -14.04 -2.96
N HIS A 39 -3.70 -14.35 -3.44
CA HIS A 39 -2.81 -13.37 -4.01
C HIS A 39 -2.15 -13.85 -5.30
N TYR A 40 -1.58 -12.91 -6.04
CA TYR A 40 -0.90 -13.19 -7.30
C TYR A 40 0.61 -13.18 -7.10
N GLU A 41 1.26 -14.29 -7.40
CA GLU A 41 2.70 -14.44 -7.25
C GLU A 41 3.42 -14.51 -8.60
N VAL A 42 4.63 -13.96 -8.63
CA VAL A 42 5.56 -14.09 -9.76
C VAL A 42 6.82 -14.77 -9.23
N GLY A 43 7.04 -16.00 -9.66
CA GLY A 43 8.23 -16.77 -9.29
C GLY A 43 9.50 -16.19 -9.89
N ASN A 44 10.65 -16.55 -9.34
CA ASN A 44 11.99 -16.13 -9.82
C ASN A 44 12.24 -16.58 -11.27
N ASP A 45 11.59 -17.65 -11.69
CA ASP A 45 11.66 -18.19 -13.06
C ASP A 45 10.69 -17.51 -14.04
N GLY A 46 9.96 -16.47 -13.58
CA GLY A 46 8.96 -15.74 -14.34
C GLY A 46 7.60 -16.43 -14.44
N SER A 47 7.39 -17.58 -13.75
CA SER A 47 6.08 -18.22 -13.62
C SER A 47 5.12 -17.33 -12.85
N ARG A 48 3.83 -17.45 -13.15
CA ARG A 48 2.77 -16.61 -12.58
C ARG A 48 1.66 -17.50 -12.05
N LYS A 49 1.30 -17.28 -10.79
CA LYS A 49 0.37 -18.17 -10.08
C LYS A 49 -0.67 -17.38 -9.30
N TRP A 50 -1.86 -17.92 -9.19
CA TRP A 50 -2.76 -17.58 -8.10
C TRP A 50 -2.45 -18.49 -6.93
N MET A 51 -2.20 -17.89 -5.78
CA MET A 51 -1.92 -18.58 -4.52
C MET A 51 -3.09 -18.41 -3.57
N ILE A 52 -3.34 -19.41 -2.72
CA ILE A 52 -4.23 -19.30 -1.57
C ILE A 52 -3.40 -19.61 -0.34
N ASP A 53 -3.19 -18.60 0.50
CA ASP A 53 -2.21 -18.62 1.57
C ASP A 53 -0.84 -19.07 1.01
N GLU A 54 -0.38 -20.29 1.28
CA GLU A 54 0.88 -20.83 0.75
C GLU A 54 0.70 -21.84 -0.39
N ASP A 55 -0.55 -22.21 -0.71
CA ASP A 55 -0.86 -23.23 -1.71
C ASP A 55 -1.09 -22.64 -3.10
N VAL A 56 -0.69 -23.37 -4.15
CA VAL A 56 -0.96 -23.00 -5.54
C VAL A 56 -2.40 -23.31 -5.90
N LEU A 57 -3.21 -22.27 -6.15
CA LEU A 57 -4.56 -22.43 -6.69
C LEU A 57 -4.54 -22.71 -8.20
N ALA A 58 -3.75 -21.95 -8.94
CA ALA A 58 -3.66 -22.09 -10.39
C ALA A 58 -2.33 -21.58 -10.93
N ASP A 59 -1.67 -22.35 -11.77
CA ASP A 59 -0.54 -21.91 -12.55
C ASP A 59 -1.03 -21.27 -13.87
N LEU A 60 -0.66 -20.04 -14.10
CA LEU A 60 -1.02 -19.27 -15.29
C LEU A 60 0.05 -19.39 -16.40
N GLY A 61 1.21 -20.00 -16.10
CA GLY A 61 2.35 -20.10 -17.00
C GLY A 61 3.27 -18.88 -16.92
N LYS A 62 3.97 -18.60 -18.02
CA LYS A 62 4.98 -17.54 -18.12
C LYS A 62 4.67 -16.53 -19.22
N GLY A 63 5.35 -15.38 -19.18
CA GLY A 63 5.33 -14.37 -20.21
C GLY A 63 4.01 -13.61 -20.38
N ILE A 64 3.75 -13.15 -21.61
CA ILE A 64 2.57 -12.35 -21.97
C ILE A 64 1.26 -13.12 -21.80
N PRO A 65 1.15 -14.40 -22.23
CA PRO A 65 -0.09 -15.18 -22.05
C PRO A 65 -0.52 -15.27 -20.58
N ALA A 66 0.42 -15.45 -19.66
CA ALA A 66 0.14 -15.50 -18.21
C ALA A 66 -0.37 -14.15 -17.67
N LYS A 67 0.19 -13.04 -18.18
CA LYS A 67 -0.30 -11.68 -17.83
C LYS A 67 -1.73 -11.45 -18.31
N ILE A 68 -2.08 -11.98 -19.47
CA ILE A 68 -3.43 -11.91 -20.03
C ILE A 68 -4.38 -12.80 -19.22
N LYS A 69 -4.02 -14.06 -18.97
CA LYS A 69 -4.83 -14.98 -18.14
C LYS A 69 -5.17 -14.42 -16.78
N LYS A 70 -4.20 -13.76 -16.09
CA LYS A 70 -4.45 -13.08 -14.80
C LYS A 70 -5.61 -12.09 -14.89
N ARG A 71 -5.74 -11.37 -16.00
CA ARG A 71 -6.72 -10.29 -16.16
C ARG A 71 -8.08 -10.77 -16.64
N LEU A 72 -8.12 -11.90 -17.32
CA LEU A 72 -9.31 -12.37 -18.01
C LEU A 72 -9.93 -13.62 -17.41
N SER A 73 -9.16 -14.47 -16.72
CA SER A 73 -9.61 -15.77 -16.24
C SER A 73 -9.67 -15.84 -14.71
N PHE A 74 -10.90 -15.83 -14.18
CA PHE A 74 -11.20 -15.99 -12.77
C PHE A 74 -11.86 -17.33 -12.44
N ALA A 75 -11.93 -18.25 -13.41
CA ALA A 75 -12.58 -19.54 -13.22
C ALA A 75 -12.01 -20.36 -12.05
N PRO A 76 -10.69 -20.48 -11.85
CA PRO A 76 -10.14 -21.19 -10.70
C PRO A 76 -10.60 -20.60 -9.36
N ILE A 77 -10.65 -19.25 -9.27
CA ILE A 77 -11.12 -18.57 -8.06
C ILE A 77 -12.60 -18.83 -7.82
N LEU A 78 -13.45 -18.75 -8.85
CA LEU A 78 -14.88 -19.04 -8.73
C LEU A 78 -15.15 -20.49 -8.32
N GLN A 79 -14.39 -21.45 -8.85
CA GLN A 79 -14.48 -22.86 -8.49
C GLN A 79 -14.08 -23.09 -7.04
N TYR A 80 -12.99 -22.46 -6.58
CA TYR A 80 -12.55 -22.51 -5.19
C TYR A 80 -13.61 -21.94 -4.24
N VAL A 81 -14.10 -20.74 -4.53
CA VAL A 81 -15.15 -20.07 -3.73
C VAL A 81 -16.36 -20.95 -3.54
N ARG A 82 -16.80 -21.62 -4.63
CA ARG A 82 -17.94 -22.55 -4.60
C ARG A 82 -17.62 -23.81 -3.81
N ARG A 83 -16.47 -24.45 -4.05
CA ARG A 83 -16.07 -25.70 -3.41
C ARG A 83 -15.94 -25.55 -1.90
N GLU A 84 -15.32 -24.46 -1.45
CA GLU A 84 -15.08 -24.20 -0.02
C GLU A 84 -16.28 -23.58 0.70
N GLY A 85 -17.35 -23.26 -0.01
CA GLY A 85 -18.52 -22.60 0.56
C GLY A 85 -18.22 -21.22 1.14
N ILE A 86 -17.41 -20.44 0.43
CA ILE A 86 -17.07 -19.06 0.82
C ILE A 86 -18.33 -18.21 0.83
N GLN A 87 -18.53 -17.47 1.92
CA GLN A 87 -19.71 -16.64 2.15
C GLN A 87 -19.48 -15.17 1.83
N CYS A 88 -18.22 -14.74 1.92
CA CYS A 88 -17.82 -13.35 1.68
C CYS A 88 -16.52 -13.30 0.88
N VAL A 89 -16.48 -12.49 -0.18
CA VAL A 89 -15.25 -12.18 -0.91
C VAL A 89 -14.91 -10.70 -0.68
N TYR A 90 -13.78 -10.47 -0.04
CA TYR A 90 -13.21 -9.15 0.20
C TYR A 90 -12.16 -8.89 -0.87
N ILE A 91 -12.42 -7.95 -1.77
CA ILE A 91 -11.55 -7.62 -2.89
C ILE A 91 -10.80 -6.34 -2.57
N ARG A 92 -9.46 -6.39 -2.53
CA ARG A 92 -8.67 -5.17 -2.53
C ARG A 92 -8.58 -4.64 -3.95
N SER A 93 -9.09 -3.43 -4.16
CA SER A 93 -9.12 -2.81 -5.49
C SER A 93 -7.72 -2.66 -6.09
N TYR A 94 -7.63 -2.95 -7.37
CA TYR A 94 -6.47 -2.70 -8.21
C TYR A 94 -6.85 -1.77 -9.38
N HIS A 95 -7.97 -1.05 -9.26
CA HIS A 95 -8.53 -0.14 -10.28
C HIS A 95 -8.56 -0.81 -11.66
N ASN A 96 -9.15 -1.98 -11.73
CA ASN A 96 -9.15 -2.85 -12.90
C ASN A 96 -10.56 -3.29 -13.32
N ALA A 97 -11.55 -2.44 -13.10
CA ALA A 97 -12.90 -2.72 -13.58
C ALA A 97 -12.90 -2.85 -15.11
N ASN A 98 -13.42 -3.98 -15.59
CA ASN A 98 -13.52 -4.34 -17.00
C ASN A 98 -14.60 -5.42 -17.17
N PRO A 99 -15.00 -5.79 -18.40
CA PRO A 99 -16.05 -6.79 -18.60
C PRO A 99 -15.78 -8.13 -17.90
N PHE A 100 -14.53 -8.58 -17.81
CA PHE A 100 -14.17 -9.86 -17.19
C PHE A 100 -14.28 -9.81 -15.66
N THR A 101 -13.84 -8.72 -15.04
CA THR A 101 -14.01 -8.52 -13.59
C THR A 101 -15.48 -8.29 -13.23
N ILE A 102 -16.27 -7.64 -14.09
CA ILE A 102 -17.73 -7.55 -13.93
C ILE A 102 -18.36 -8.94 -13.98
N HIS A 103 -17.97 -9.76 -14.97
CA HIS A 103 -18.44 -11.14 -15.05
C HIS A 103 -18.09 -11.93 -13.78
N PHE A 104 -16.88 -11.79 -13.30
CA PHE A 104 -16.40 -12.44 -12.06
C PHE A 104 -17.29 -12.10 -10.86
N VAL A 105 -17.46 -10.79 -10.54
CA VAL A 105 -18.28 -10.38 -9.39
C VAL A 105 -19.77 -10.74 -9.57
N ARG A 106 -20.28 -10.70 -10.81
CA ARG A 106 -21.64 -11.19 -11.13
C ARG A 106 -21.80 -12.67 -10.80
N MET A 107 -20.79 -13.50 -11.13
CA MET A 107 -20.81 -14.93 -10.82
C MET A 107 -20.73 -15.19 -9.31
N LEU A 108 -19.94 -14.43 -8.56
CA LEU A 108 -19.95 -14.47 -7.09
C LEU A 108 -21.36 -14.19 -6.54
N LYS A 109 -22.02 -13.15 -7.03
CA LYS A 109 -23.39 -12.84 -6.61
C LYS A 109 -24.38 -13.94 -6.94
N LYS A 110 -24.26 -14.60 -8.11
CA LYS A 110 -25.08 -15.77 -8.46
C LYS A 110 -24.88 -16.96 -7.53
N GLN A 111 -23.70 -17.09 -6.92
CA GLN A 111 -23.40 -18.09 -5.91
C GLN A 111 -23.86 -17.70 -4.49
N GLY A 112 -24.56 -16.56 -4.33
CA GLY A 112 -25.00 -16.07 -3.03
C GLY A 112 -23.92 -15.41 -2.18
N VAL A 113 -22.73 -15.17 -2.74
CA VAL A 113 -21.58 -14.63 -2.02
C VAL A 113 -21.73 -13.13 -1.80
N ARG A 114 -21.42 -12.64 -0.61
CA ARG A 114 -21.30 -11.21 -0.31
C ARG A 114 -19.98 -10.68 -0.89
N VAL A 115 -20.02 -9.54 -1.56
CA VAL A 115 -18.83 -8.94 -2.20
C VAL A 115 -18.55 -7.59 -1.55
N LEU A 116 -17.37 -7.46 -0.95
CA LEU A 116 -16.82 -6.22 -0.41
C LEU A 116 -15.68 -5.76 -1.31
N LEU A 117 -15.63 -4.46 -1.63
CA LEU A 117 -14.55 -3.85 -2.42
C LEU A 117 -13.82 -2.82 -1.59
N GLU A 118 -12.57 -3.06 -1.24
CA GLU A 118 -11.73 -2.04 -0.61
C GLU A 118 -11.14 -1.09 -1.66
N ILE A 119 -11.42 0.20 -1.52
CA ILE A 119 -10.78 1.29 -2.27
C ILE A 119 -9.91 2.07 -1.29
N PRO A 120 -8.59 1.81 -1.28
CA PRO A 120 -7.69 2.36 -0.25
C PRO A 120 -7.48 3.86 -0.37
N THR A 121 -7.63 4.43 -1.57
CA THR A 121 -7.55 5.87 -1.82
C THR A 121 -8.74 6.29 -2.67
N TYR A 122 -9.49 7.29 -2.21
CA TYR A 122 -10.60 7.85 -2.97
C TYR A 122 -10.64 9.37 -2.79
N PRO A 123 -10.77 10.15 -3.86
CA PRO A 123 -10.73 9.74 -5.28
C PRO A 123 -9.31 9.35 -5.72
N TYR A 124 -9.20 8.38 -6.65
CA TYR A 124 -7.91 7.85 -7.14
C TYR A 124 -7.57 8.24 -8.59
N ASP A 125 -8.36 9.10 -9.17
CA ASP A 125 -8.27 9.48 -10.59
C ASP A 125 -6.94 10.18 -10.96
N HIS A 126 -6.16 10.63 -9.98
CA HIS A 126 -4.89 11.33 -10.15
C HIS A 126 -3.65 10.50 -9.75
N GLU A 127 -3.85 9.25 -9.32
CA GLU A 127 -2.75 8.40 -8.84
C GLU A 127 -1.83 7.84 -9.95
N TYR A 128 -2.27 7.88 -11.20
CA TYR A 128 -1.62 7.20 -12.32
C TYR A 128 -0.85 8.16 -13.22
N SER A 129 0.45 7.89 -13.41
CA SER A 129 1.35 8.75 -14.19
C SER A 129 1.88 8.10 -15.46
N SER A 130 2.02 6.76 -15.51
CA SER A 130 2.55 6.06 -16.68
C SER A 130 1.50 5.84 -17.77
N GLY A 131 1.94 5.68 -19.03
CA GLY A 131 1.02 5.52 -20.17
C GLY A 131 0.12 4.28 -20.05
N MET A 132 0.65 3.13 -19.62
CA MET A 132 -0.12 1.89 -19.46
C MET A 132 -1.11 1.99 -18.29
N GLU A 133 -0.72 2.62 -17.20
CA GLU A 133 -1.60 2.86 -16.06
C GLU A 133 -2.75 3.79 -16.40
N LYS A 134 -2.53 4.80 -17.24
CA LYS A 134 -3.60 5.68 -17.74
C LYS A 134 -4.62 4.92 -18.57
N VAL A 135 -4.19 3.96 -19.40
CA VAL A 135 -5.11 3.08 -20.15
C VAL A 135 -5.94 2.23 -19.19
N GLN A 136 -5.32 1.66 -18.16
CA GLN A 136 -6.02 0.89 -17.13
C GLN A 136 -7.04 1.76 -16.40
N LEU A 137 -6.66 2.97 -15.98
CA LEU A 137 -7.56 3.91 -15.30
C LEU A 137 -8.72 4.33 -16.21
N TYR A 138 -8.46 4.59 -17.48
CA TYR A 138 -9.53 4.92 -18.43
C TYR A 138 -10.54 3.78 -18.57
N THR A 139 -10.06 2.55 -18.72
CA THR A 139 -10.92 1.37 -18.74
C THR A 139 -11.71 1.23 -17.43
N ASP A 140 -11.07 1.40 -16.30
CA ASP A 140 -11.71 1.38 -14.98
C ASP A 140 -12.83 2.42 -14.88
N LYS A 141 -12.59 3.65 -15.32
CA LYS A 141 -13.60 4.73 -15.33
C LYS A 141 -14.85 4.38 -16.12
N LEU A 142 -14.69 3.69 -17.25
CA LEU A 142 -15.81 3.24 -18.08
C LEU A 142 -16.64 2.16 -17.39
N PHE A 143 -16.00 1.26 -16.66
CA PHE A 143 -16.63 0.04 -16.16
C PHE A 143 -16.88 0.02 -14.64
N ARG A 144 -16.25 0.89 -13.84
CA ARG A 144 -16.32 0.84 -12.37
C ARG A 144 -17.74 0.95 -11.80
N HIS A 145 -18.63 1.75 -12.42
CA HIS A 145 -20.03 1.84 -11.99
C HIS A 145 -20.77 0.52 -12.27
N ALA A 146 -20.53 -0.10 -13.44
CA ALA A 146 -21.12 -1.39 -13.78
C ALA A 146 -20.59 -2.52 -12.89
N PHE A 147 -19.28 -2.50 -12.57
CA PHE A 147 -18.65 -3.42 -11.62
C PHE A 147 -19.28 -3.27 -10.24
N CYS A 148 -19.41 -2.06 -9.74
CA CYS A 148 -19.96 -1.78 -8.42
C CYS A 148 -21.42 -2.17 -8.26
N ARG A 149 -22.21 -2.37 -9.35
CA ARG A 149 -23.59 -2.92 -9.25
C ARG A 149 -23.63 -4.27 -8.56
N TYR A 150 -22.55 -5.04 -8.59
CA TYR A 150 -22.45 -6.38 -7.97
C TYR A 150 -21.67 -6.37 -6.66
N VAL A 151 -21.26 -5.21 -6.16
CA VAL A 151 -20.60 -5.02 -4.87
C VAL A 151 -21.65 -4.68 -3.83
N ASP A 152 -21.60 -5.27 -2.64
CA ASP A 152 -22.54 -4.97 -1.56
C ASP A 152 -22.11 -3.71 -0.80
N PHE A 153 -20.84 -3.59 -0.43
CA PHE A 153 -20.27 -2.44 0.27
C PHE A 153 -18.89 -2.09 -0.27
N ILE A 154 -18.55 -0.81 -0.25
CA ILE A 154 -17.19 -0.33 -0.49
C ILE A 154 -16.52 -0.03 0.84
N VAL A 155 -15.39 -0.65 1.10
CA VAL A 155 -14.54 -0.36 2.27
C VAL A 155 -13.58 0.75 1.89
N THR A 156 -13.53 1.83 2.66
CA THR A 156 -12.76 3.04 2.32
C THR A 156 -12.18 3.71 3.56
N PHE A 157 -11.15 4.53 3.32
CA PHE A 157 -10.54 5.41 4.32
C PHE A 157 -11.03 6.86 4.20
N SER A 158 -11.86 7.15 3.18
CA SER A 158 -12.47 8.46 3.01
C SER A 158 -13.73 8.62 3.87
N SER A 159 -14.22 9.85 3.98
CA SER A 159 -15.45 10.16 4.71
C SER A 159 -16.73 10.08 3.85
N ASP A 160 -16.60 9.58 2.62
CA ASP A 160 -17.74 9.48 1.71
C ASP A 160 -18.68 8.35 2.14
N ASP A 161 -19.98 8.64 2.30
CA ASP A 161 -21.00 7.64 2.67
C ASP A 161 -21.37 6.72 1.51
N ARG A 162 -21.13 7.18 0.28
CA ARG A 162 -21.38 6.42 -0.94
C ARG A 162 -20.27 6.64 -1.97
N ILE A 163 -19.78 5.55 -2.56
CA ILE A 163 -18.82 5.57 -3.67
C ILE A 163 -19.38 4.72 -4.81
N PHE A 164 -19.38 5.24 -6.03
CA PHE A 164 -19.93 4.60 -7.22
C PHE A 164 -21.34 4.03 -7.02
N GLY A 165 -22.17 4.73 -6.23
CA GLY A 165 -23.54 4.35 -5.92
C GLY A 165 -23.69 3.26 -4.84
N ARG A 166 -22.60 2.79 -4.21
CA ARG A 166 -22.64 1.80 -3.11
C ARG A 166 -22.40 2.43 -1.75
N PRO A 167 -23.05 1.89 -0.70
CA PRO A 167 -22.77 2.33 0.66
C PRO A 167 -21.34 1.96 1.04
N THR A 168 -20.75 2.78 1.90
CA THR A 168 -19.38 2.61 2.36
C THR A 168 -19.30 2.04 3.77
N ILE A 169 -18.21 1.34 4.04
CA ILE A 169 -17.76 0.99 5.38
C ILE A 169 -16.44 1.74 5.58
N ARG A 170 -16.46 2.73 6.47
CA ARG A 170 -15.27 3.50 6.78
C ARG A 170 -14.36 2.73 7.73
N ILE A 171 -13.10 2.62 7.36
CA ILE A 171 -12.05 2.05 8.20
C ILE A 171 -10.90 3.03 8.35
N SER A 172 -10.03 2.77 9.33
CA SER A 172 -8.76 3.48 9.50
C SER A 172 -7.57 2.51 9.41
N ASN A 173 -6.37 3.06 9.25
CA ASN A 173 -5.17 2.26 9.41
C ASN A 173 -5.03 1.86 10.88
N GLY A 174 -4.79 0.59 11.09
CA GLY A 174 -4.49 0.02 12.41
C GLY A 174 -3.03 -0.41 12.51
N ILE A 175 -2.59 -0.66 13.73
CA ILE A 175 -1.29 -1.22 14.06
C ILE A 175 -1.49 -2.37 15.05
N ASP A 176 -0.70 -3.42 14.90
CA ASP A 176 -0.68 -4.54 15.86
C ASP A 176 0.35 -4.26 16.96
N PHE A 177 -0.12 -3.78 18.10
CA PHE A 177 0.73 -3.49 19.25
C PHE A 177 1.33 -4.74 19.91
N ALA A 178 0.82 -5.93 19.64
CA ALA A 178 1.45 -7.16 20.11
C ALA A 178 2.75 -7.45 19.34
N ARG A 179 2.80 -7.08 18.08
CA ARG A 179 3.99 -7.26 17.21
C ARG A 179 4.87 -6.02 17.11
N ILE A 180 4.32 -4.84 17.38
CA ILE A 180 5.03 -3.57 17.32
C ILE A 180 4.86 -2.88 18.66
N PRO A 181 5.76 -3.16 19.62
CA PRO A 181 5.65 -2.59 20.96
C PRO A 181 5.85 -1.07 20.94
N LEU A 182 5.15 -0.39 21.83
CA LEU A 182 5.35 1.03 22.06
C LEU A 182 6.77 1.26 22.58
N ARG A 183 7.42 2.23 21.99
CA ARG A 183 8.75 2.65 22.42
C ARG A 183 8.68 3.43 23.72
N SER A 184 9.65 3.22 24.62
CA SER A 184 9.86 4.07 25.78
C SER A 184 10.33 5.46 25.34
N LEU A 185 9.74 6.50 25.94
CA LEU A 185 10.19 7.87 25.71
C LEU A 185 11.62 8.02 26.20
N ARG A 186 12.48 8.61 25.37
CA ARG A 186 13.81 9.03 25.79
C ARG A 186 13.67 10.40 26.43
N HIS A 187 13.96 10.50 27.71
CA HIS A 187 14.20 11.77 28.37
C HIS A 187 15.69 12.09 28.26
N GLY A 188 16.08 12.74 27.16
CA GLY A 188 17.47 13.13 26.94
C GLY A 188 17.69 14.62 27.23
N THR A 189 18.76 14.92 27.93
CA THR A 189 19.32 16.29 28.07
C THR A 189 20.29 16.63 26.94
N SER A 190 20.35 15.76 25.91
CA SER A 190 21.23 15.90 24.76
C SER A 190 20.81 17.07 23.88
N LYS A 191 21.79 17.88 23.45
CA LYS A 191 21.59 18.90 22.40
C LYS A 191 21.55 18.30 21.00
N GLU A 192 21.20 17.03 20.87
CA GLU A 192 21.09 16.31 19.62
C GLU A 192 19.66 15.79 19.44
N LEU A 193 19.10 16.02 18.25
CA LEU A 193 17.78 15.54 17.84
C LEU A 193 17.92 14.63 16.62
N HIS A 194 17.33 13.46 16.70
CA HIS A 194 17.33 12.47 15.65
C HIS A 194 15.94 12.36 15.02
N LEU A 195 15.82 12.77 13.76
CA LEU A 195 14.63 12.64 12.94
C LEU A 195 14.73 11.39 12.08
N ILE A 196 13.64 10.64 11.94
CA ILE A 196 13.58 9.46 11.05
C ILE A 196 12.48 9.62 10.03
N GLY A 197 12.80 9.36 8.75
CA GLY A 197 11.83 9.26 7.66
C GLY A 197 11.92 7.88 7.03
N VAL A 198 10.80 7.15 6.96
CA VAL A 198 10.74 5.80 6.35
C VAL A 198 9.71 5.79 5.24
N ALA A 199 10.15 5.60 4.00
CA ALA A 199 9.27 5.56 2.84
C ALA A 199 9.92 4.92 1.61
N GLU A 200 9.10 4.43 0.67
CA GLU A 200 9.48 4.48 -0.74
C GLU A 200 9.41 5.94 -1.15
N ILE A 201 10.57 6.54 -1.45
CA ILE A 201 10.73 7.99 -1.50
C ILE A 201 10.16 8.55 -2.80
N HIS A 202 9.02 9.22 -2.68
CA HIS A 202 8.36 9.95 -3.76
C HIS A 202 8.37 11.45 -3.51
N PHE A 203 8.19 12.25 -4.54
CA PHE A 203 8.19 13.72 -4.46
C PHE A 203 7.13 14.30 -3.51
N TRP A 204 6.03 13.58 -3.27
CA TRP A 204 4.97 14.01 -2.32
C TRP A 204 5.32 13.76 -0.85
N HIS A 205 6.37 12.99 -0.55
CA HIS A 205 6.85 12.90 0.84
C HIS A 205 7.46 14.21 1.32
N GLY A 206 7.96 15.04 0.39
CA GLY A 206 8.42 16.39 0.71
C GLY A 206 9.70 16.44 1.52
N PHE A 207 10.55 15.42 1.46
CA PHE A 207 11.85 15.42 2.13
C PHE A 207 12.78 16.52 1.60
N ASP A 208 12.57 16.99 0.36
CA ASP A 208 13.23 18.19 -0.18
C ASP A 208 12.95 19.44 0.66
N ARG A 209 11.73 19.56 1.24
CA ARG A 209 11.38 20.68 2.12
C ARG A 209 12.13 20.59 3.45
N LEU A 210 12.23 19.38 4.01
CA LEU A 210 13.00 19.14 5.24
C LEU A 210 14.49 19.46 5.01
N LEU A 211 15.06 18.98 3.91
CA LEU A 211 16.47 19.25 3.58
C LEU A 211 16.75 20.75 3.39
N LYS A 212 15.86 21.49 2.73
CA LYS A 212 15.96 22.96 2.63
C LYS A 212 15.84 23.62 4.00
N GLY A 213 14.94 23.15 4.85
CA GLY A 213 14.78 23.63 6.22
C GLY A 213 16.02 23.39 7.07
N LEU A 214 16.62 22.19 6.98
CA LEU A 214 17.87 21.88 7.64
C LEU A 214 19.04 22.76 7.14
N GLY A 215 19.08 23.03 5.82
CA GLY A 215 20.06 23.95 5.23
C GLY A 215 19.96 25.36 5.81
N ALA A 216 18.73 25.89 5.90
CA ALA A 216 18.50 27.19 6.53
C ALA A 216 18.82 27.16 8.05
N TYR A 217 18.48 26.09 8.74
CA TYR A 217 18.76 25.90 10.16
C TYR A 217 20.26 25.93 10.45
N TYR A 218 21.06 25.17 9.72
CA TYR A 218 22.51 25.13 9.91
C TYR A 218 23.25 26.38 9.43
N GLY A 219 22.64 27.16 8.52
CA GLY A 219 23.16 28.47 8.13
C GLY A 219 23.15 29.51 9.25
N ASN A 220 22.41 29.26 10.33
CA ASN A 220 22.28 30.15 11.49
C ASN A 220 23.07 29.70 12.75
N ASN A 221 24.04 28.79 12.61
CA ASN A 221 24.84 28.25 13.69
C ASN A 221 24.01 27.82 14.92
N PRO A 222 23.13 26.83 14.75
CA PRO A 222 22.19 26.44 15.79
C PRO A 222 22.87 25.79 16.98
N GLU A 223 22.28 25.96 18.18
CA GLU A 223 22.73 25.33 19.41
C GLU A 223 22.53 23.80 19.40
N TYR A 224 21.41 23.33 18.81
CA TYR A 224 21.08 21.91 18.73
C TYR A 224 21.55 21.33 17.41
N LYS A 225 22.06 20.08 17.45
CA LYS A 225 22.33 19.30 16.23
C LYS A 225 21.12 18.46 15.87
N VAL A 226 20.67 18.56 14.63
CA VAL A 226 19.52 17.82 14.12
C VAL A 226 20.00 16.83 13.05
N TYR A 227 19.93 15.54 13.36
CA TYR A 227 20.28 14.47 12.44
C TYR A 227 19.03 13.95 11.74
N PHE A 228 19.11 13.73 10.44
CA PHE A 228 18.01 13.14 9.68
C PHE A 228 18.41 11.79 9.08
N HIS A 229 17.73 10.74 9.53
CA HIS A 229 17.87 9.36 9.08
C HIS A 229 16.80 9.05 8.05
N LEU A 230 17.17 8.95 6.78
CA LEU A 230 16.24 8.65 5.69
C LEU A 230 16.39 7.19 5.27
N ILE A 231 15.32 6.40 5.50
CA ILE A 231 15.24 4.99 5.23
C ILE A 231 14.27 4.74 4.08
N GLY A 232 14.69 3.93 3.13
CA GLY A 232 13.93 3.56 1.95
C GLY A 232 14.68 3.80 0.66
N LYS A 233 14.04 3.47 -0.45
CA LYS A 233 14.61 3.69 -1.79
C LYS A 233 13.86 4.80 -2.50
N PRO A 234 14.54 5.66 -3.26
CA PRO A 234 13.90 6.57 -4.19
C PRO A 234 13.06 5.80 -5.21
N SER A 235 11.86 6.29 -5.52
CA SER A 235 10.96 5.71 -6.52
C SER A 235 11.52 5.82 -7.94
N GLY A 236 12.47 6.74 -8.16
CA GLY A 236 13.11 6.93 -9.44
C GLY A 236 14.40 7.75 -9.35
N ARG A 237 15.11 7.84 -10.48
CA ARG A 237 16.37 8.59 -10.59
C ARG A 237 16.23 10.08 -10.29
N ARG A 238 15.04 10.63 -10.52
CA ARG A 238 14.77 12.04 -10.24
C ARG A 238 14.80 12.32 -8.74
N GLU A 239 14.06 11.53 -7.97
CA GLU A 239 13.99 11.67 -6.51
C GLU A 239 15.36 11.46 -5.87
N GLU A 240 16.14 10.49 -6.35
CA GLU A 240 17.51 10.25 -5.89
C GLU A 240 18.41 11.47 -6.16
N LYS A 241 18.36 12.01 -7.39
CA LYS A 241 19.15 13.17 -7.77
C LYS A 241 18.76 14.41 -6.96
N ASP A 242 17.47 14.65 -6.76
CA ASP A 242 16.96 15.82 -6.03
C ASP A 242 17.46 15.80 -4.58
N ILE A 243 17.35 14.65 -3.90
CA ILE A 243 17.82 14.48 -2.50
C ILE A 243 19.33 14.66 -2.40
N THR A 244 20.09 13.96 -3.21
CA THR A 244 21.56 14.01 -3.16
C THR A 244 22.11 15.40 -3.52
N THR A 245 21.47 16.08 -4.46
CA THR A 245 21.82 17.47 -4.83
C THR A 245 21.58 18.44 -3.67
N LEU A 246 20.44 18.31 -2.96
CA LEU A 246 20.14 19.19 -1.82
C LEU A 246 21.09 18.94 -0.65
N ILE A 247 21.40 17.67 -0.34
CA ILE A 247 22.37 17.33 0.70
C ILE A 247 23.74 17.97 0.41
N ARG A 248 24.22 17.90 -0.82
CA ARG A 248 25.48 18.53 -1.23
C ARG A 248 25.39 20.05 -1.20
N ARG A 249 24.34 20.62 -1.76
CA ARG A 249 24.14 22.07 -1.87
C ARG A 249 24.16 22.79 -0.52
N TYR A 250 23.59 22.15 0.49
CA TYR A 250 23.48 22.71 1.84
C TYR A 250 24.51 22.14 2.83
N CYS A 251 25.52 21.41 2.35
CA CYS A 251 26.58 20.79 3.15
C CYS A 251 26.03 19.94 4.32
N LEU A 252 24.96 19.18 4.05
CA LEU A 252 24.24 18.39 5.05
C LEU A 252 24.80 16.97 5.23
N GLN A 253 25.90 16.60 4.59
CA GLN A 253 26.49 15.24 4.68
C GLN A 253 26.78 14.80 6.12
N PRO A 254 27.19 15.67 7.08
CA PRO A 254 27.39 15.27 8.47
C PRO A 254 26.09 15.00 9.22
N PHE A 255 24.96 15.49 8.73
CA PHE A 255 23.69 15.53 9.44
C PHE A 255 22.59 14.67 8.80
N VAL A 256 22.78 14.21 7.56
CA VAL A 256 21.78 13.43 6.81
C VAL A 256 22.40 12.11 6.38
N THR A 257 21.79 11.01 6.82
CA THR A 257 22.20 9.65 6.43
C THR A 257 21.12 8.96 5.61
N LEU A 258 21.52 8.46 4.43
CA LEU A 258 20.67 7.65 3.56
C LEU A 258 20.97 6.17 3.80
N TYR A 259 20.02 5.42 4.35
CA TYR A 259 20.24 4.02 4.74
C TYR A 259 19.84 3.00 3.65
N GLY A 260 19.15 3.43 2.59
CA GLY A 260 18.47 2.50 1.70
C GLY A 260 17.29 1.81 2.39
N ALA A 261 16.76 0.75 1.78
CA ALA A 261 15.67 -0.01 2.37
C ALA A 261 16.16 -0.83 3.56
N LYS A 262 15.48 -0.72 4.70
CA LYS A 262 15.69 -1.48 5.93
C LYS A 262 14.38 -2.08 6.40
N HIS A 263 14.43 -3.22 7.09
CA HIS A 263 13.27 -3.94 7.62
C HIS A 263 13.66 -4.76 8.86
N GLY A 264 12.65 -5.25 9.60
CA GLY A 264 12.88 -6.03 10.81
C GLY A 264 13.72 -5.31 11.85
N GLU A 265 14.60 -6.03 12.52
CA GLU A 265 15.42 -5.54 13.63
C GLU A 265 16.30 -4.34 13.26
N GLU A 266 16.83 -4.30 12.02
CA GLU A 266 17.63 -3.14 11.58
C GLU A 266 16.79 -1.85 11.53
N LEU A 267 15.56 -1.94 11.08
CA LEU A 267 14.64 -0.79 11.06
C LEU A 267 14.22 -0.41 12.47
N ASP A 268 13.92 -1.39 13.32
CA ASP A 268 13.54 -1.17 14.72
C ASP A 268 14.66 -0.50 15.51
N ALA A 269 15.92 -0.90 15.27
CA ALA A 269 17.08 -0.26 15.87
C ALA A 269 17.22 1.22 15.47
N LEU A 270 16.90 1.57 14.21
CA LEU A 270 16.90 2.95 13.75
C LEU A 270 15.74 3.77 14.36
N PHE A 271 14.54 3.17 14.47
CA PHE A 271 13.45 3.81 15.18
C PHE A 271 13.78 4.06 16.66
N ASN A 272 14.48 3.13 17.32
CA ASN A 272 14.88 3.26 18.72
C ASN A 272 15.88 4.40 18.96
N ARG A 273 16.60 4.84 17.93
CA ARG A 273 17.54 5.98 18.00
C ARG A 273 16.88 7.33 17.70
N ALA A 274 15.75 7.32 17.01
CA ALA A 274 15.11 8.56 16.57
C ALA A 274 14.26 9.19 17.68
N ASP A 275 14.16 10.48 17.74
CA ASP A 275 13.31 11.22 18.66
C ASP A 275 11.95 11.51 18.03
N PHE A 276 11.93 11.83 16.74
CA PHE A 276 10.71 12.12 15.99
C PHE A 276 10.68 11.39 14.65
N ALA A 277 9.49 10.86 14.29
CA ALA A 277 9.22 10.33 12.97
C ALA A 277 8.65 11.43 12.07
N ILE A 278 9.18 11.53 10.84
CA ILE A 278 8.73 12.48 9.83
C ILE A 278 7.83 11.76 8.84
N GLY A 279 6.59 12.19 8.77
CA GLY A 279 5.63 11.74 7.77
C GLY A 279 5.73 12.52 6.45
N SER A 280 4.64 12.52 5.67
CA SER A 280 4.59 13.25 4.40
C SER A 280 4.43 14.77 4.61
N LEU A 281 5.41 15.55 4.17
CA LEU A 281 5.45 17.01 4.30
C LEU A 281 4.88 17.75 3.07
N ALA A 282 4.55 17.02 1.99
CA ALA A 282 4.08 17.63 0.74
C ALA A 282 3.00 16.78 0.04
N ARG A 283 2.10 16.18 0.81
CA ARG A 283 1.05 15.29 0.27
C ARG A 283 0.17 15.95 -0.79
N HIS A 284 -0.03 17.27 -0.71
CA HIS A 284 -0.72 18.06 -1.72
C HIS A 284 -0.15 17.89 -3.14
N ARG A 285 1.14 17.54 -3.26
CA ARG A 285 1.78 17.31 -4.56
C ARG A 285 1.31 16.03 -5.25
N SER A 286 0.73 15.08 -4.52
CA SER A 286 0.17 13.85 -5.10
C SER A 286 -1.16 14.08 -5.82
N GLY A 287 -1.76 15.28 -5.71
CA GLY A 287 -3.10 15.55 -6.21
C GLY A 287 -4.23 14.90 -5.41
N ILE A 288 -3.88 14.21 -4.33
CA ILE A 288 -4.84 13.56 -3.44
C ILE A 288 -5.12 14.48 -2.27
N TYR A 289 -6.29 15.09 -2.28
CA TYR A 289 -6.78 15.89 -1.16
C TYR A 289 -7.54 14.97 -0.20
N CYS A 290 -6.87 14.48 0.85
CA CYS A 290 -7.60 13.92 1.98
C CYS A 290 -8.24 15.08 2.75
N ARG A 291 -9.55 15.18 2.72
CA ARG A 291 -10.29 15.97 3.72
C ARG A 291 -10.27 15.12 5.01
N TYR A 292 -9.53 15.59 5.99
CA TYR A 292 -9.54 15.02 7.35
C TYR A 292 -10.76 15.55 8.10
#